data_cd7081e899cb62852f5ed9c4d3461bc4
#
_entry.id   cd7081e899cb62852f5ed9c4d3461bc4
#
_cell.length_a   1.000
_cell.length_b   1.000
_cell.length_c   1.000
_cell.angle_alpha   90.00
_cell.angle_beta   90.00
_cell.angle_gamma   90.00
#
_symmetry.space_group_name_H-M   'P 1'
#
loop_
_entity.id
_entity.type
_entity.pdbx_description
1 polymer ?
#
loop_
_entity_poly.entity_id
_entity_poly.type
_entity_poly.pdbx_seq_one_letter_code
_entity_poly.pdbx_strand_id
1 'polypeptide(L)'
;MLNREIVPADKNLRNRTIILAIVLAVVGLAVLYLLRGRLEAIKKLASEDLSSAVDQVLRLTTIVAWVAGPSFVGLGVWLWWIARRINRGGRFPPLGMKVVRDTPVRTGDRAKALARLARVVALVCLVWGTIGIWLFYSRAAEMLRQAAQQQ
;
A
#
# COMPACT_ATOMS: atom_id res chain seq x y z
N MET A 1 9.65 -32.91 24.30
CA MET A 1 9.14 -31.51 24.33
C MET A 1 9.98 -30.69 23.38
N LEU A 2 9.41 -30.21 22.25
CA LEU A 2 10.15 -29.41 21.27
C LEU A 2 10.37 -28.02 21.88
N ASN A 3 11.62 -27.72 22.21
CA ASN A 3 12.03 -26.41 22.68
C ASN A 3 11.84 -25.42 21.52
N ARG A 4 10.70 -24.71 21.50
CA ARG A 4 10.41 -23.70 20.47
C ARG A 4 11.24 -22.49 20.78
N GLU A 5 12.27 -22.25 20.00
CA GLU A 5 13.02 -20.99 20.04
C GLU A 5 12.05 -19.83 19.82
N ILE A 6 12.01 -18.88 20.78
CA ILE A 6 11.14 -17.69 20.73
C ILE A 6 12.04 -16.48 20.56
N VAL A 7 11.77 -15.66 19.55
CA VAL A 7 12.43 -14.36 19.41
C VAL A 7 11.68 -13.35 20.27
N PRO A 8 12.34 -12.75 21.29
CA PRO A 8 11.68 -11.80 22.17
C PRO A 8 11.30 -10.51 21.45
N ALA A 9 10.19 -9.89 21.87
CA ALA A 9 9.72 -8.63 21.34
C ALA A 9 10.66 -7.47 21.70
N ASP A 10 10.98 -6.63 20.73
CA ASP A 10 11.68 -5.36 20.97
C ASP A 10 10.66 -4.30 21.40
N LYS A 11 10.74 -3.88 22.69
CA LYS A 11 9.84 -2.87 23.28
C LYS A 11 9.87 -1.53 22.53
N ASN A 12 11.03 -1.11 22.06
CA ASN A 12 11.18 0.15 21.33
C ASN A 12 10.53 0.06 19.94
N LEU A 13 10.70 -1.07 19.26
CA LEU A 13 10.04 -1.31 17.98
C LEU A 13 8.52 -1.33 18.16
N ARG A 14 8.02 -2.02 19.20
CA ARG A 14 6.59 -2.08 19.49
C ARG A 14 5.98 -0.70 19.70
N ASN A 15 6.61 0.14 20.54
CA ASN A 15 6.12 1.49 20.79
C ASN A 15 6.12 2.34 19.52
N ARG A 16 7.19 2.30 18.72
CA ARG A 16 7.24 3.01 17.42
C ARG A 16 6.16 2.53 16.45
N THR A 17 5.92 1.23 16.39
CA THR A 17 4.88 0.66 15.50
C THR A 17 3.48 1.09 15.95
N ILE A 18 3.21 1.12 17.26
CA ILE A 18 1.92 1.59 17.79
C ILE A 18 1.73 3.09 17.47
N ILE A 19 2.74 3.92 17.72
CA ILE A 19 2.67 5.35 17.40
C ILE A 19 2.42 5.55 15.90
N LEU A 20 3.16 4.84 15.05
CA LEU A 20 2.98 4.91 13.60
C LEU A 20 1.56 4.47 13.17
N ALA A 21 1.03 3.40 13.78
CA ALA A 21 -0.32 2.94 13.49
C ALA A 21 -1.38 3.97 13.89
N ILE A 22 -1.22 4.62 15.06
CA ILE A 22 -2.13 5.70 15.50
C ILE A 22 -2.05 6.88 14.54
N VAL A 23 -0.85 7.33 14.17
CA VAL A 23 -0.66 8.43 13.22
C VAL A 23 -1.31 8.11 11.88
N LEU A 24 -1.09 6.91 11.34
CA LEU A 24 -1.70 6.47 10.08
C LEU A 24 -3.24 6.40 10.18
N ALA A 25 -3.77 5.94 11.32
CA ALA A 25 -5.21 5.91 11.55
C ALA A 25 -5.82 7.33 11.58
N VAL A 26 -5.18 8.27 12.28
CA VAL A 26 -5.62 9.67 12.34
C VAL A 26 -5.56 10.32 10.95
N VAL A 27 -4.46 10.14 10.23
CA VAL A 27 -4.33 10.64 8.85
C VAL A 27 -5.38 10.01 7.94
N GLY A 28 -5.62 8.71 8.04
CA GLY A 28 -6.65 8.02 7.26
C GLY A 28 -8.05 8.56 7.53
N LEU A 29 -8.41 8.80 8.80
CA LEU A 29 -9.68 9.39 9.18
C LEU A 29 -9.82 10.83 8.66
N ALA A 30 -8.76 11.64 8.75
CA ALA A 30 -8.75 13.00 8.22
C ALA A 30 -8.97 13.01 6.69
N VAL A 31 -8.28 12.12 5.96
CA VAL A 31 -8.47 11.95 4.52
C VAL A 31 -9.88 11.54 4.17
N LEU A 32 -10.47 10.57 4.90
CA LEU A 32 -11.85 10.14 4.69
C LEU A 32 -12.84 11.28 4.94
N TYR A 33 -12.63 12.09 5.97
CA TYR A 33 -13.47 13.25 6.26
C TYR A 33 -13.42 14.29 5.14
N LEU A 34 -12.22 14.61 4.66
CA LEU A 34 -12.02 15.53 3.54
C LEU A 34 -12.65 15.01 2.24
N LEU A 35 -12.49 13.71 1.96
CA LEU A 35 -13.09 13.08 0.78
C LEU A 35 -14.62 13.11 0.82
N ARG A 36 -15.24 12.90 1.98
CA ARG A 36 -16.70 13.02 2.13
C ARG A 36 -17.19 14.41 1.74
N GLY A 37 -16.56 15.47 2.27
CA GLY A 37 -16.92 16.85 1.92
C GLY A 37 -16.77 17.14 0.41
N ARG A 38 -15.73 16.60 -0.22
CA ARG A 38 -15.53 16.73 -1.67
C ARG A 38 -16.58 15.97 -2.49
N LEU A 39 -16.95 14.76 -2.06
CA LEU A 39 -17.99 13.96 -2.73
C LEU A 39 -19.37 14.63 -2.65
N GLU A 40 -19.70 15.26 -1.54
CA GLU A 40 -20.95 16.00 -1.40
C GLU A 40 -20.99 17.24 -2.32
N ALA A 41 -19.87 17.97 -2.41
CA ALA A 41 -19.74 19.07 -3.34
C ALA A 41 -19.88 18.62 -4.81
N ILE A 42 -19.26 17.49 -5.18
CA ILE A 42 -19.38 16.91 -6.53
C ILE A 42 -20.82 16.47 -6.82
N LYS A 43 -21.55 15.90 -5.86
CA LYS A 43 -22.95 15.54 -6.04
C LYS A 43 -23.84 16.75 -6.34
N LYS A 44 -23.60 17.88 -5.66
CA LYS A 44 -24.31 19.14 -5.97
C LYS A 44 -23.96 19.67 -7.35
N LEU A 45 -22.70 19.68 -7.72
CA LEU A 45 -22.24 20.09 -9.05
C LEU A 45 -22.81 19.19 -10.16
N ALA A 46 -22.95 17.90 -9.92
CA ALA A 46 -23.50 16.97 -10.91
C ALA A 46 -24.97 17.24 -11.24
N SER A 47 -25.72 17.91 -10.35
CA SER A 47 -27.09 18.35 -10.63
C SER A 47 -27.17 19.64 -11.45
N GLU A 48 -26.10 20.45 -11.47
CA GLU A 48 -26.04 21.75 -12.15
C GLU A 48 -25.24 21.65 -13.45
N ASP A 49 -24.08 21.01 -13.42
CA ASP A 49 -23.17 20.83 -14.56
C ASP A 49 -22.43 19.48 -14.46
N LEU A 50 -22.88 18.53 -15.26
CA LEU A 50 -22.32 17.18 -15.29
C LEU A 50 -20.86 17.15 -15.77
N SER A 51 -20.49 18.05 -16.69
CA SER A 51 -19.13 18.08 -17.24
C SER A 51 -18.10 18.49 -16.19
N SER A 52 -18.39 19.53 -15.43
CA SER A 52 -17.55 20.00 -14.31
C SER A 52 -17.45 18.99 -13.18
N ALA A 53 -18.52 18.24 -12.90
CA ALA A 53 -18.49 17.16 -11.91
C ALA A 53 -17.57 16.01 -12.33
N VAL A 54 -17.63 15.60 -13.61
CA VAL A 54 -16.75 14.56 -14.17
C VAL A 54 -15.29 14.97 -14.08
N ASP A 55 -14.94 16.21 -14.42
CA ASP A 55 -13.57 16.72 -14.33
C ASP A 55 -13.04 16.70 -12.88
N GLN A 56 -13.86 17.06 -11.91
CA GLN A 56 -13.46 17.00 -10.51
C GLN A 56 -13.23 15.56 -10.04
N VAL A 57 -14.07 14.60 -10.41
CA VAL A 57 -13.88 13.18 -10.12
C VAL A 57 -12.56 12.68 -10.72
N LEU A 58 -12.29 13.01 -11.98
CA LEU A 58 -11.06 12.63 -12.66
C LEU A 58 -9.81 13.19 -11.96
N ARG A 59 -9.83 14.45 -11.55
CA ARG A 59 -8.74 15.06 -10.78
C ARG A 59 -8.51 14.36 -9.44
N LEU A 60 -9.57 14.08 -8.68
CA LEU A 60 -9.45 13.35 -7.41
C LEU A 60 -8.91 11.94 -7.59
N THR A 61 -9.42 11.21 -8.56
CA THR A 61 -8.94 9.85 -8.90
C THR A 61 -7.47 9.88 -9.28
N THR A 62 -7.06 10.89 -10.03
CA THR A 62 -5.67 11.14 -10.42
C THR A 62 -4.76 11.32 -9.21
N ILE A 63 -5.14 12.18 -8.26
CA ILE A 63 -4.35 12.41 -7.03
C ILE A 63 -4.22 11.12 -6.21
N VAL A 64 -5.33 10.39 -6.06
CA VAL A 64 -5.33 9.10 -5.35
C VAL A 64 -4.40 8.08 -6.04
N ALA A 65 -4.45 7.99 -7.36
CA ALA A 65 -3.59 7.08 -8.14
C ALA A 65 -2.10 7.42 -7.99
N TRP A 66 -1.75 8.72 -7.98
CA TRP A 66 -0.37 9.19 -7.78
C TRP A 66 0.20 8.81 -6.41
N VAL A 67 -0.62 8.81 -5.37
CA VAL A 67 -0.18 8.44 -4.02
C VAL A 67 -0.21 6.93 -3.83
N ALA A 68 -1.29 6.28 -4.26
CA ALA A 68 -1.49 4.85 -4.05
C ALA A 68 -0.54 4.00 -4.91
N GLY A 69 -0.34 4.34 -6.18
CA GLY A 69 0.49 3.58 -7.11
C GLY A 69 1.91 3.34 -6.59
N PRO A 70 2.71 4.39 -6.33
CA PRO A 70 4.06 4.24 -5.77
C PRO A 70 4.08 3.56 -4.40
N SER A 71 3.05 3.78 -3.56
CA SER A 71 2.94 3.13 -2.25
C SER A 71 2.78 1.61 -2.37
N PHE A 72 1.93 1.15 -3.31
CA PHE A 72 1.78 -0.28 -3.59
C PHE A 72 3.05 -0.90 -4.18
N VAL A 73 3.73 -0.20 -5.07
CA VAL A 73 5.01 -0.67 -5.63
C VAL A 73 6.05 -0.79 -4.52
N GLY A 74 6.20 0.23 -3.67
CA GLY A 74 7.13 0.20 -2.54
C GLY A 74 6.86 -0.96 -1.57
N LEU A 75 5.58 -1.17 -1.22
CA LEU A 75 5.15 -2.29 -0.38
C LEU A 75 5.45 -3.64 -1.04
N GLY A 76 5.17 -3.77 -2.34
CA GLY A 76 5.45 -4.97 -3.11
C GLY A 76 6.94 -5.32 -3.13
N VAL A 77 7.80 -4.35 -3.39
CA VAL A 77 9.26 -4.52 -3.36
C VAL A 77 9.74 -4.93 -1.97
N TRP A 78 9.24 -4.30 -0.92
CA TRP A 78 9.59 -4.62 0.47
C TRP A 78 9.18 -6.05 0.86
N LEU A 79 7.94 -6.45 0.54
CA LEU A 79 7.46 -7.81 0.78
C LEU A 79 8.25 -8.86 -0.01
N TRP A 80 8.62 -8.56 -1.25
CA TRP A 80 9.46 -9.42 -2.07
C TRP A 80 10.85 -9.62 -1.45
N TRP A 81 11.45 -8.55 -0.94
CA TRP A 81 12.72 -8.61 -0.26
C TRP A 81 12.67 -9.47 1.03
N ILE A 82 11.61 -9.30 1.85
CA ILE A 82 11.38 -10.13 3.03
C ILE A 82 11.23 -11.61 2.63
N ALA A 83 10.42 -11.90 1.63
CA ALA A 83 10.20 -13.25 1.15
C ALA A 83 11.49 -13.92 0.67
N ARG A 84 12.37 -13.16 -0.02
CA ARG A 84 13.72 -13.64 -0.39
C ARG A 84 14.57 -13.95 0.84
N ARG A 85 14.52 -13.11 1.85
CA ARG A 85 15.28 -13.28 3.09
C ARG A 85 14.84 -14.51 3.87
N ILE A 86 13.52 -14.75 3.97
CA ILE A 86 12.95 -15.96 4.58
C ILE A 86 13.41 -17.22 3.83
N ASN A 87 13.35 -17.20 2.49
CA ASN A 87 13.75 -18.35 1.69
C ASN A 87 15.24 -18.69 1.81
N ARG A 88 16.11 -17.68 1.87
CA ARG A 88 17.55 -17.90 2.04
C ARG A 88 17.89 -18.41 3.42
N GLY A 89 17.20 -17.92 4.45
CA GLY A 89 17.45 -18.31 5.85
C GLY A 89 16.70 -19.57 6.28
N GLY A 90 15.73 -20.05 5.50
CA GLY A 90 14.89 -21.23 5.83
C GLY A 90 14.09 -21.08 7.12
N ARG A 91 13.99 -19.87 7.70
CA ARG A 91 13.34 -19.58 8.98
C ARG A 91 12.61 -18.24 8.97
N PHE A 92 11.54 -18.18 9.77
CA PHE A 92 10.80 -16.94 10.04
C PHE A 92 10.67 -16.76 11.57
N PRO A 93 11.01 -15.59 12.13
CA PRO A 93 11.60 -14.40 11.50
C PRO A 93 13.03 -14.64 10.99
N PRO A 94 13.49 -13.92 9.94
CA PRO A 94 14.87 -13.96 9.49
C PRO A 94 15.84 -13.53 10.60
N LEU A 95 17.09 -14.01 10.54
CA LEU A 95 18.16 -13.65 11.48
C LEU A 95 18.32 -12.11 11.56
N GLY A 96 18.36 -11.59 12.79
CA GLY A 96 18.52 -10.16 13.05
C GLY A 96 17.28 -9.30 12.81
N MET A 97 16.14 -9.90 12.47
CA MET A 97 14.88 -9.17 12.36
C MET A 97 14.27 -8.93 13.74
N LYS A 98 14.10 -7.67 14.10
CA LYS A 98 13.36 -7.27 15.29
C LYS A 98 11.87 -7.54 15.10
N VAL A 99 11.21 -8.06 16.12
CA VAL A 99 9.78 -8.38 16.11
C VAL A 99 9.02 -7.55 17.14
N VAL A 100 7.78 -7.23 16.80
CA VAL A 100 6.89 -6.40 17.64
C VAL A 100 6.30 -7.21 18.79
N ARG A 101 6.17 -8.54 18.60
CA ARG A 101 5.59 -9.48 19.57
C ARG A 101 6.47 -10.73 19.62
N ASP A 102 6.49 -11.38 20.80
CA ASP A 102 7.16 -12.68 20.94
C ASP A 102 6.67 -13.63 19.85
N THR A 103 7.60 -14.00 18.97
CA THR A 103 7.25 -14.77 17.78
C THR A 103 8.00 -16.08 17.79
N PRO A 104 7.26 -17.23 17.75
CA PRO A 104 7.90 -18.53 17.66
C PRO A 104 8.61 -18.67 16.32
N VAL A 105 9.85 -19.14 16.34
CA VAL A 105 10.63 -19.39 15.14
C VAL A 105 9.97 -20.53 14.36
N ARG A 106 9.62 -20.26 13.11
CA ARG A 106 9.10 -21.26 12.17
C ARG A 106 10.20 -21.59 11.18
N THR A 107 10.49 -22.88 11.04
CA THR A 107 11.52 -23.39 10.13
C THR A 107 10.92 -24.34 9.10
N GLY A 108 11.68 -24.68 8.06
CA GLY A 108 11.30 -25.63 7.04
C GLY A 108 10.09 -25.22 6.21
N ASP A 109 9.15 -26.12 6.01
CA ASP A 109 8.01 -25.91 5.09
C ASP A 109 7.04 -24.82 5.53
N ARG A 110 6.89 -24.60 6.83
CA ARG A 110 6.07 -23.49 7.35
C ARG A 110 6.68 -22.13 7.05
N ALA A 111 8.00 -21.99 7.13
CA ALA A 111 8.69 -20.77 6.72
C ALA A 111 8.59 -20.55 5.21
N LYS A 112 8.74 -21.61 4.40
CA LYS A 112 8.57 -21.55 2.94
C LYS A 112 7.14 -21.19 2.52
N ALA A 113 6.12 -21.67 3.24
CA ALA A 113 4.73 -21.31 2.99
C ALA A 113 4.50 -19.80 3.22
N LEU A 114 5.03 -19.24 4.31
CA LEU A 114 4.97 -17.79 4.58
C LEU A 114 5.71 -16.98 3.51
N ALA A 115 6.87 -17.45 3.05
CA ALA A 115 7.61 -16.80 1.98
C ALA A 115 6.85 -16.83 0.64
N ARG A 116 6.14 -17.93 0.33
CA ARG A 116 5.26 -18.01 -0.85
C ARG A 116 4.11 -17.03 -0.75
N LEU A 117 3.41 -17.01 0.40
CA LEU A 117 2.32 -16.06 0.63
C LEU A 117 2.80 -14.61 0.46
N ALA A 118 3.92 -14.25 1.08
CA ALA A 118 4.50 -12.91 0.96
C ALA A 118 4.85 -12.55 -0.49
N ARG A 119 5.32 -13.51 -1.31
CA ARG A 119 5.55 -13.29 -2.75
C ARG A 119 4.27 -13.07 -3.54
N VAL A 120 3.23 -13.86 -3.27
CA VAL A 120 1.93 -13.68 -3.95
C VAL A 120 1.37 -12.31 -3.66
N VAL A 121 1.36 -11.90 -2.38
CA VAL A 121 0.93 -10.55 -1.98
C VAL A 121 1.80 -9.48 -2.62
N ALA A 122 3.13 -9.67 -2.65
CA ALA A 122 4.06 -8.74 -3.32
C ALA A 122 3.73 -8.58 -4.80
N LEU A 123 3.48 -9.68 -5.53
CA LEU A 123 3.10 -9.65 -6.94
C LEU A 123 1.78 -8.91 -7.14
N VAL A 124 0.77 -9.18 -6.32
CA VAL A 124 -0.50 -8.45 -6.38
C VAL A 124 -0.28 -6.94 -6.18
N CYS A 125 0.49 -6.54 -5.16
CA CYS A 125 0.81 -5.14 -4.93
C CYS A 125 1.56 -4.51 -6.11
N LEU A 126 2.53 -5.20 -6.70
CA LEU A 126 3.28 -4.71 -7.86
C LEU A 126 2.39 -4.54 -9.09
N VAL A 127 1.52 -5.52 -9.38
CA VAL A 127 0.58 -5.46 -10.51
C VAL A 127 -0.40 -4.31 -10.33
N TRP A 128 -1.04 -4.21 -9.16
CA TRP A 128 -1.97 -3.11 -8.87
C TRP A 128 -1.29 -1.73 -8.91
N GLY A 129 -0.08 -1.62 -8.36
CA GLY A 129 0.69 -0.39 -8.38
C GLY A 129 1.08 0.03 -9.80
N THR A 130 1.53 -0.90 -10.64
CA THR A 130 1.90 -0.61 -12.03
C THR A 130 0.69 -0.29 -12.91
N ILE A 131 -0.43 -1.00 -12.74
CA ILE A 131 -1.68 -0.70 -13.45
C ILE A 131 -2.16 0.72 -13.08
N GLY A 132 -2.14 1.08 -11.79
CA GLY A 132 -2.50 2.41 -11.34
C GLY A 132 -1.66 3.51 -11.98
N ILE A 133 -0.34 3.32 -12.03
CA ILE A 133 0.58 4.27 -12.68
C ILE A 133 0.32 4.34 -14.19
N TRP A 134 0.11 3.19 -14.85
CA TRP A 134 -0.13 3.15 -16.30
C TRP A 134 -1.44 3.84 -16.68
N LEU A 135 -2.54 3.57 -15.98
CA LEU A 135 -3.84 4.23 -16.19
C LEU A 135 -3.71 5.74 -16.00
N PHE A 136 -2.91 6.17 -15.03
CA PHE A 136 -2.64 7.58 -14.83
C PHE A 136 -1.90 8.18 -16.03
N TYR A 137 -0.83 7.54 -16.49
CA TYR A 137 -0.01 8.04 -17.60
C TYR A 137 -0.82 8.16 -18.89
N SER A 138 -1.67 7.17 -19.18
CA SER A 138 -2.56 7.20 -20.36
C SER A 138 -3.55 8.37 -20.32
N ARG A 139 -4.16 8.63 -19.15
CA ARG A 139 -5.09 9.76 -18.98
C ARG A 139 -4.42 11.12 -19.06
N ALA A 140 -3.25 11.28 -18.46
CA ALA A 140 -2.47 12.51 -18.57
C ALA A 140 -2.06 12.80 -20.03
N ALA A 141 -1.68 11.78 -20.79
CA ALA A 141 -1.34 11.92 -22.19
C ALA A 141 -2.55 12.33 -23.06
N GLU A 142 -3.74 11.79 -22.78
CA GLU A 142 -4.99 12.18 -23.46
C GLU A 142 -5.35 13.64 -23.20
N MET A 143 -5.26 14.10 -21.92
CA MET A 143 -5.55 15.50 -21.58
C MET A 143 -4.58 16.47 -22.26
N LEU A 144 -3.30 16.14 -22.35
CA LEU A 144 -2.31 16.96 -23.04
C LEU A 144 -2.58 17.04 -24.55
N ARG A 145 -3.02 15.94 -25.18
CA ARG A 145 -3.39 15.93 -26.59
C ARG A 145 -4.62 16.79 -26.87
N GLN A 146 -5.63 16.71 -26.01
CA GLN A 146 -6.84 17.54 -26.13
C GLN A 146 -6.54 19.03 -25.99
N ALA A 147 -5.69 19.40 -25.03
CA ALA A 147 -5.26 20.79 -24.86
C ALA A 147 -4.48 21.32 -26.07
N ALA A 148 -3.66 20.48 -26.73
CA ALA A 148 -2.92 20.87 -27.93
C ALA A 148 -3.80 21.01 -29.19
N GLN A 149 -4.98 20.39 -29.22
CA GLN A 149 -5.94 20.48 -30.34
C GLN A 149 -6.87 21.69 -30.23
N GLN A 150 -6.91 22.35 -29.07
CA GLN A 150 -7.75 23.55 -28.83
C GLN A 150 -7.01 24.87 -29.08
N GLN A 151 -5.71 24.82 -29.38
CA GLN A 151 -4.89 25.96 -29.80
C GLN A 151 -4.77 26.05 -31.32
#